data_cdf14e0be50b5f3b494c5d727cafc3dc
#
_entry.id   cdf14e0be50b5f3b494c5d727cafc3dc
#
_cell.length_a   1.000
_cell.length_b   1.000
_cell.length_c   1.000
_cell.angle_alpha   90.00
_cell.angle_beta   90.00
_cell.angle_gamma   90.00
#
_symmetry.space_group_name_H-M   'P 1'
#
loop_
_entity.id
_entity.type
_entity.pdbx_description
1 polymer ?
#
loop_
_entity_poly.entity_id
_entity_poly.type
_entity_poly.pdbx_seq_one_letter_code
_entity_poly.pdbx_strand_id
1 'polypeptide(L)'
;MSTKAYKGGITLKKLLCFLIIAVMLCGCSGGSDLTDRAMALRGKLQAAGGCVFDVTVTADYGDKTYTFAMGCRVDAHGNLSFTVKEPESIAGISGVIDNSGGKLTFDEHMLAFPMLADGQVTPVSAPWLLYKTLTGGYLRSGVQEAELLHLQIDDSYEDHALQLDVWLGAGDLPVRSEVLFQNRRILTLLVENFQIL
;
A
#
# COMPACT_ATOMS: atom_id res chain seq x y z
N MET A 1 22.53 77.00 2.11
CA MET A 1 22.94 75.71 2.68
C MET A 1 21.68 74.93 2.94
N SER A 2 21.39 73.92 2.14
CA SER A 2 20.15 73.16 2.19
C SER A 2 20.48 71.76 2.67
N THR A 3 19.98 71.39 3.85
CA THR A 3 20.12 70.05 4.40
C THR A 3 18.90 69.19 3.99
N LYS A 4 19.17 68.20 3.16
CA LYS A 4 18.21 67.15 2.81
C LYS A 4 17.99 66.18 3.97
N ALA A 5 16.76 66.15 4.51
CA ALA A 5 16.30 65.11 5.46
C ALA A 5 16.01 63.83 4.68
N TYR A 6 16.67 62.73 5.04
CA TYR A 6 16.50 61.39 4.48
C TYR A 6 15.31 60.68 5.14
N LYS A 7 14.25 60.45 4.37
CA LYS A 7 13.06 59.70 4.82
C LYS A 7 13.37 58.21 4.90
N GLY A 8 13.69 57.67 6.07
CA GLY A 8 13.95 56.26 6.34
C GLY A 8 12.76 55.48 6.93
N GLY A 9 11.52 55.74 6.42
CA GLY A 9 10.30 55.15 7.05
C GLY A 9 9.61 54.02 6.30
N ILE A 10 10.15 53.56 5.17
CA ILE A 10 9.41 52.60 4.27
C ILE A 10 9.98 51.16 4.37
N THR A 11 11.12 50.97 4.95
CA THR A 11 11.87 49.70 4.86
C THR A 11 11.39 48.64 5.86
N LEU A 12 10.98 49.01 7.08
CA LEU A 12 10.63 48.05 8.13
C LEU A 12 9.31 47.27 7.82
N LYS A 13 8.29 47.99 7.36
CA LYS A 13 7.01 47.31 6.97
C LYS A 13 7.15 46.42 5.75
N LYS A 14 7.95 46.84 4.76
CA LYS A 14 8.26 46.03 3.56
C LYS A 14 9.13 44.84 3.91
N LEU A 15 10.08 44.99 4.82
CA LEU A 15 10.93 43.90 5.32
C LEU A 15 10.11 42.86 6.11
N LEU A 16 9.17 43.32 6.94
CA LEU A 16 8.26 42.47 7.70
C LEU A 16 7.30 41.67 6.77
N CYS A 17 6.75 42.32 5.73
CA CYS A 17 5.95 41.63 4.73
C CYS A 17 6.76 40.60 3.93
N PHE A 18 8.00 40.88 3.59
CA PHE A 18 8.88 39.95 2.90
C PHE A 18 9.25 38.74 3.77
N LEU A 19 9.47 38.97 5.08
CA LEU A 19 9.73 37.90 6.04
C LEU A 19 8.52 36.97 6.23
N ILE A 20 7.29 37.53 6.29
CA ILE A 20 6.05 36.76 6.40
C ILE A 20 5.80 35.94 5.11
N ILE A 21 6.07 36.49 3.94
CA ILE A 21 5.95 35.77 2.66
C ILE A 21 7.00 34.66 2.57
N ALA A 22 8.22 34.87 3.02
CA ALA A 22 9.27 33.85 3.03
C ALA A 22 8.95 32.68 3.97
N VAL A 23 8.33 32.92 5.13
CA VAL A 23 7.88 31.87 6.07
C VAL A 23 6.71 31.08 5.50
N MET A 24 5.80 31.69 4.73
CA MET A 24 4.69 30.99 4.06
C MET A 24 5.14 30.11 2.88
N LEU A 25 6.31 30.37 2.28
CA LEU A 25 6.86 29.58 1.17
C LEU A 25 7.65 28.35 1.62
N CYS A 26 8.04 28.24 2.91
CA CYS A 26 8.74 27.07 3.46
C CYS A 26 7.82 25.92 3.89
N GLY A 27 6.50 26.04 3.73
CA GLY A 27 5.49 25.16 4.33
C GLY A 27 5.02 23.95 3.52
N CYS A 28 5.54 23.61 2.34
CA CYS A 28 4.96 22.58 1.48
C CYS A 28 5.96 21.60 0.83
N SER A 29 7.01 21.14 1.51
CA SER A 29 7.92 20.15 0.91
C SER A 29 7.74 18.71 1.39
N GLY A 30 6.94 18.45 2.42
CA GLY A 30 6.81 17.09 2.99
C GLY A 30 5.91 16.13 2.20
N GLY A 31 4.90 16.64 1.49
CA GLY A 31 3.92 15.80 0.79
C GLY A 31 4.40 15.24 -0.56
N SER A 32 5.30 15.94 -1.24
CA SER A 32 5.86 15.50 -2.52
C SER A 32 6.82 14.33 -2.35
N ASP A 33 7.68 14.34 -1.34
CA ASP A 33 8.68 13.30 -1.09
C ASP A 33 8.04 11.93 -0.80
N LEU A 34 6.99 11.89 0.03
CA LEU A 34 6.29 10.65 0.37
C LEU A 34 5.57 10.04 -0.84
N THR A 35 4.93 10.90 -1.65
CA THR A 35 4.31 10.49 -2.91
C THR A 35 5.34 9.97 -3.89
N ASP A 36 6.49 10.64 -4.02
CA ASP A 36 7.58 10.23 -4.91
C ASP A 36 8.15 8.88 -4.50
N ARG A 37 8.31 8.60 -3.20
CA ARG A 37 8.71 7.29 -2.69
C ARG A 37 7.70 6.19 -3.04
N ALA A 38 6.40 6.44 -2.85
CA ALA A 38 5.34 5.51 -3.22
C ALA A 38 5.33 5.22 -4.73
N MET A 39 5.48 6.26 -5.55
CA MET A 39 5.55 6.13 -7.01
C MET A 39 6.83 5.47 -7.48
N ALA A 40 7.95 5.66 -6.79
CA ALA A 40 9.20 4.95 -7.06
C ALA A 40 9.08 3.45 -6.80
N LEU A 41 8.44 3.02 -5.69
CA LEU A 41 8.12 1.62 -5.44
C LEU A 41 7.25 1.04 -6.56
N ARG A 42 6.16 1.75 -6.94
CA ARG A 42 5.28 1.34 -8.04
C ARG A 42 6.05 1.12 -9.33
N GLY A 43 6.90 2.08 -9.70
CA GLY A 43 7.73 1.98 -10.90
C GLY A 43 8.69 0.78 -10.86
N LYS A 44 9.31 0.51 -9.71
CA LYS A 44 10.16 -0.69 -9.51
C LYS A 44 9.35 -1.98 -9.71
N LEU A 45 8.17 -2.10 -9.08
CA LEU A 45 7.31 -3.29 -9.20
C LEU A 45 6.81 -3.51 -10.63
N GLN A 46 6.45 -2.44 -11.33
CA GLN A 46 5.98 -2.52 -12.73
C GLN A 46 7.11 -2.85 -13.73
N ALA A 47 8.34 -2.42 -13.45
CA ALA A 47 9.50 -2.68 -14.31
C ALA A 47 10.14 -4.05 -14.05
N ALA A 48 9.84 -4.67 -12.91
CA ALA A 48 10.43 -5.93 -12.47
C ALA A 48 9.82 -7.15 -13.19
N GLY A 49 10.56 -8.27 -13.17
CA GLY A 49 10.06 -9.57 -13.60
C GLY A 49 9.09 -10.23 -12.62
N GLY A 50 8.72 -9.51 -11.54
CA GLY A 50 7.83 -9.98 -10.49
C GLY A 50 8.39 -9.71 -9.09
N CYS A 51 7.80 -10.34 -8.08
CA CYS A 51 8.28 -10.30 -6.70
C CYS A 51 7.99 -11.60 -5.96
N VAL A 52 8.70 -11.83 -4.87
CA VAL A 52 8.45 -12.93 -3.93
C VAL A 52 8.37 -12.39 -2.52
N PHE A 53 7.53 -12.97 -1.68
CA PHE A 53 7.37 -12.60 -0.29
C PHE A 53 6.65 -13.68 0.51
N ASP A 54 6.83 -13.66 1.80
CA ASP A 54 6.03 -14.42 2.75
C ASP A 54 4.97 -13.49 3.34
N VAL A 55 3.79 -14.04 3.66
CA VAL A 55 2.71 -13.26 4.23
C VAL A 55 1.92 -14.07 5.24
N THR A 56 1.63 -13.46 6.39
CA THR A 56 0.63 -13.95 7.35
C THR A 56 -0.64 -13.12 7.17
N VAL A 57 -1.72 -13.77 6.79
CA VAL A 57 -3.05 -13.17 6.61
C VAL A 57 -3.92 -13.49 7.80
N THR A 58 -4.53 -12.47 8.39
CA THR A 58 -5.56 -12.59 9.42
C THR A 58 -6.86 -12.02 8.88
N ALA A 59 -7.90 -12.85 8.81
CA ALA A 59 -9.24 -12.47 8.39
C ALA A 59 -10.16 -12.39 9.61
N ASP A 60 -10.79 -11.24 9.82
CA ASP A 60 -11.71 -10.98 10.93
C ASP A 60 -13.13 -10.82 10.40
N TYR A 61 -13.96 -11.83 10.65
CA TYR A 61 -15.38 -11.85 10.30
C TYR A 61 -16.30 -11.48 11.46
N GLY A 62 -15.72 -10.98 12.56
CA GLY A 62 -16.43 -10.53 13.75
C GLY A 62 -16.59 -11.65 14.79
N ASP A 63 -17.29 -12.72 14.47
CA ASP A 63 -17.48 -13.90 15.33
C ASP A 63 -16.37 -14.95 15.19
N LYS A 64 -15.61 -14.90 14.10
CA LYS A 64 -14.52 -15.81 13.78
C LYS A 64 -13.33 -15.09 13.19
N THR A 65 -12.14 -15.46 13.65
CA THR A 65 -10.87 -15.00 13.10
C THR A 65 -10.09 -16.19 12.55
N TYR A 66 -9.59 -16.06 11.34
CA TYR A 66 -8.75 -17.05 10.68
C TYR A 66 -7.38 -16.46 10.41
N THR A 67 -6.33 -17.21 10.74
CA THR A 67 -4.96 -16.81 10.45
C THR A 67 -4.23 -17.93 9.73
N PHE A 68 -3.50 -17.59 8.67
CA PHE A 68 -2.69 -18.54 7.92
C PHE A 68 -1.48 -17.84 7.28
N ALA A 69 -0.41 -18.59 7.08
CA ALA A 69 0.82 -18.09 6.45
C ALA A 69 1.01 -18.71 5.06
N MET A 70 1.47 -17.91 4.12
CA MET A 70 1.70 -18.32 2.73
C MET A 70 3.05 -17.82 2.23
N GLY A 71 3.70 -18.63 1.37
CA GLY A 71 4.73 -18.14 0.47
C GLY A 71 4.10 -17.71 -0.85
N CYS A 72 4.44 -16.53 -1.34
CA CYS A 72 3.85 -15.89 -2.51
C CYS A 72 4.90 -15.56 -3.55
N ARG A 73 4.55 -15.72 -4.83
CA ARG A 73 5.34 -15.30 -5.98
C ARG A 73 4.42 -14.65 -7.01
N VAL A 74 4.75 -13.43 -7.42
CA VAL A 74 4.09 -12.74 -8.52
C VAL A 74 5.01 -12.80 -9.74
N ASP A 75 4.46 -13.15 -10.89
CA ASP A 75 5.16 -13.16 -12.17
C ASP A 75 5.13 -11.79 -12.88
N ALA A 76 5.81 -11.67 -14.02
CA ALA A 76 5.86 -10.46 -14.83
C ALA A 76 4.49 -10.02 -15.41
N HIS A 77 3.50 -10.92 -15.40
CA HIS A 77 2.13 -10.64 -15.87
C HIS A 77 1.18 -10.23 -14.73
N GLY A 78 1.70 -10.21 -13.47
CA GLY A 78 0.91 -9.89 -12.29
C GLY A 78 0.07 -11.05 -11.75
N ASN A 79 0.30 -12.28 -12.24
CA ASN A 79 -0.33 -13.46 -11.67
C ASN A 79 0.40 -13.87 -10.39
N LEU A 80 -0.35 -14.10 -9.31
CA LEU A 80 0.20 -14.55 -8.04
C LEU A 80 0.04 -16.06 -7.92
N SER A 81 1.14 -16.76 -7.70
CA SER A 81 1.15 -18.14 -7.21
C SER A 81 1.46 -18.15 -5.71
N PHE A 82 0.80 -19.04 -4.96
CA PHE A 82 1.00 -19.15 -3.53
C PHE A 82 0.99 -20.60 -3.06
N THR A 83 1.59 -20.83 -1.89
CA THR A 83 1.51 -22.08 -1.15
C THR A 83 1.31 -21.76 0.32
N VAL A 84 0.28 -22.36 0.92
CA VAL A 84 0.00 -22.23 2.35
C VAL A 84 1.05 -23.01 3.13
N LYS A 85 1.65 -22.36 4.13
CA LYS A 85 2.66 -22.91 5.03
C LYS A 85 2.09 -23.31 6.38
N GLU A 86 1.15 -22.50 6.90
CA GLU A 86 0.52 -22.65 8.21
C GLU A 86 -0.98 -22.30 8.15
N PRO A 87 -1.81 -22.90 9.01
CA PRO A 87 -1.53 -23.99 9.95
C PRO A 87 -1.34 -25.34 9.24
N GLU A 88 -0.79 -26.32 9.93
CA GLU A 88 -0.49 -27.66 9.39
C GLU A 88 -1.73 -28.33 8.74
N SER A 89 -2.92 -28.08 9.27
CA SER A 89 -4.18 -28.64 8.76
C SER A 89 -4.53 -28.24 7.31
N ILE A 90 -3.94 -27.15 6.79
CA ILE A 90 -4.12 -26.66 5.41
C ILE A 90 -2.80 -26.41 4.69
N ALA A 91 -1.69 -26.78 5.31
CA ALA A 91 -0.38 -26.65 4.70
C ALA A 91 -0.27 -27.48 3.42
N GLY A 92 0.42 -26.94 2.40
CA GLY A 92 0.53 -27.56 1.08
C GLY A 92 -0.60 -27.20 0.10
N ILE A 93 -1.70 -26.60 0.55
CA ILE A 93 -2.65 -25.99 -0.39
C ILE A 93 -1.91 -24.94 -1.20
N SER A 94 -2.01 -25.05 -2.52
CA SER A 94 -1.38 -24.10 -3.44
C SER A 94 -2.41 -23.54 -4.41
N GLY A 95 -2.07 -22.46 -5.08
CA GLY A 95 -2.99 -21.87 -6.05
C GLY A 95 -2.36 -20.77 -6.88
N VAL A 96 -3.14 -20.32 -7.86
CA VAL A 96 -2.82 -19.18 -8.70
C VAL A 96 -3.99 -18.22 -8.71
N ILE A 97 -3.70 -16.93 -8.65
CA ILE A 97 -4.68 -15.85 -8.70
C ILE A 97 -4.27 -14.89 -9.81
N ASP A 98 -5.25 -14.53 -10.64
CA ASP A 98 -5.12 -13.55 -11.71
C ASP A 98 -6.34 -12.60 -11.73
N ASN A 99 -6.45 -11.75 -12.74
CA ASN A 99 -7.59 -10.82 -12.90
C ASN A 99 -8.94 -11.51 -13.11
N SER A 100 -8.97 -12.80 -13.47
CA SER A 100 -10.19 -13.58 -13.70
C SER A 100 -10.69 -14.31 -12.44
N GLY A 101 -9.88 -14.36 -11.39
CA GLY A 101 -10.16 -15.05 -10.13
C GLY A 101 -9.03 -15.96 -9.69
N GLY A 102 -9.32 -16.87 -8.77
CA GLY A 102 -8.35 -17.79 -8.19
C GLY A 102 -8.66 -19.25 -8.49
N LYS A 103 -7.61 -20.06 -8.51
CA LYS A 103 -7.68 -21.52 -8.58
C LYS A 103 -6.83 -22.09 -7.45
N LEU A 104 -7.43 -22.94 -6.63
CA LEU A 104 -6.74 -23.71 -5.59
C LEU A 104 -6.45 -25.11 -6.10
N THR A 105 -5.33 -25.65 -5.72
CA THR A 105 -4.97 -27.06 -5.93
C THR A 105 -4.64 -27.68 -4.59
N PHE A 106 -5.32 -28.77 -4.27
CA PHE A 106 -5.09 -29.56 -3.07
C PHE A 106 -5.36 -31.03 -3.39
N ASP A 107 -4.41 -31.91 -3.05
CA ASP A 107 -4.51 -33.36 -3.24
C ASP A 107 -4.99 -33.75 -4.66
N GLU A 108 -4.36 -33.18 -5.68
CA GLU A 108 -4.68 -33.35 -7.11
C GLU A 108 -6.06 -32.81 -7.56
N HIS A 109 -6.84 -32.23 -6.65
CA HIS A 109 -8.12 -31.58 -6.97
C HIS A 109 -7.93 -30.08 -7.18
N MET A 110 -8.65 -29.53 -8.17
CA MET A 110 -8.64 -28.11 -8.48
C MET A 110 -10.01 -27.50 -8.17
N LEU A 111 -10.01 -26.40 -7.44
CA LEU A 111 -11.19 -25.60 -7.11
C LEU A 111 -11.00 -24.16 -7.58
N ALA A 112 -11.91 -23.66 -8.42
CA ALA A 112 -11.96 -22.25 -8.77
C ALA A 112 -12.75 -21.45 -7.69
N PHE A 113 -12.31 -20.24 -7.41
CA PHE A 113 -12.99 -19.34 -6.47
C PHE A 113 -12.95 -17.90 -6.98
N PRO A 114 -14.00 -17.10 -6.71
CA PRO A 114 -14.00 -15.68 -7.05
C PRO A 114 -13.12 -14.89 -6.09
N MET A 115 -12.64 -13.73 -6.53
CA MET A 115 -11.92 -12.77 -5.67
C MET A 115 -12.81 -12.25 -4.53
N LEU A 116 -14.08 -12.03 -4.83
CA LEU A 116 -15.12 -11.66 -3.88
C LEU A 116 -16.13 -12.79 -3.81
N ALA A 117 -16.39 -13.29 -2.61
CA ALA A 117 -17.46 -14.24 -2.32
C ALA A 117 -18.47 -13.56 -1.38
N ASP A 118 -19.74 -13.49 -1.78
CA ASP A 118 -20.83 -12.84 -1.03
C ASP A 118 -20.50 -11.39 -0.60
N GLY A 119 -19.83 -10.62 -1.48
CA GLY A 119 -19.41 -9.25 -1.20
C GLY A 119 -18.21 -9.14 -0.25
N GLN A 120 -17.57 -10.24 0.09
CA GLN A 120 -16.37 -10.27 0.94
C GLN A 120 -15.14 -10.70 0.15
N VAL A 121 -14.00 -10.09 0.43
CA VAL A 121 -12.72 -10.50 -0.16
C VAL A 121 -12.34 -11.89 0.37
N THR A 122 -12.07 -12.81 -0.56
CA THR A 122 -11.55 -14.13 -0.21
C THR A 122 -10.16 -13.97 0.41
N PRO A 123 -9.89 -14.43 1.66
CA PRO A 123 -8.65 -14.11 2.36
C PRO A 123 -7.37 -14.52 1.63
N VAL A 124 -7.39 -15.61 0.89
CA VAL A 124 -6.25 -16.06 0.07
C VAL A 124 -5.94 -15.13 -1.10
N SER A 125 -6.88 -14.23 -1.47
CA SER A 125 -6.68 -13.21 -2.50
C SER A 125 -5.96 -11.96 -1.98
N ALA A 126 -5.84 -11.78 -0.67
CA ALA A 126 -5.31 -10.58 -0.07
C ALA A 126 -3.87 -10.23 -0.54
N PRO A 127 -2.92 -11.18 -0.70
CA PRO A 127 -1.59 -10.87 -1.22
C PRO A 127 -1.59 -10.38 -2.67
N TRP A 128 -2.49 -10.93 -3.49
CA TRP A 128 -2.66 -10.47 -4.88
C TRP A 128 -3.28 -9.06 -4.91
N LEU A 129 -4.27 -8.80 -4.05
CA LEU A 129 -4.87 -7.48 -3.90
C LEU A 129 -3.82 -6.44 -3.47
N LEU A 130 -2.94 -6.77 -2.52
CA LEU A 130 -1.81 -5.92 -2.12
C LEU A 130 -0.93 -5.57 -3.32
N TYR A 131 -0.47 -6.57 -4.08
CA TYR A 131 0.36 -6.35 -5.26
C TYR A 131 -0.34 -5.49 -6.32
N LYS A 132 -1.59 -5.84 -6.68
CA LYS A 132 -2.40 -5.10 -7.65
C LYS A 132 -2.58 -3.64 -7.24
N THR A 133 -2.87 -3.39 -5.97
CA THR A 133 -3.09 -2.05 -5.44
C THR A 133 -1.80 -1.23 -5.40
N LEU A 134 -0.67 -1.82 -5.03
CA LEU A 134 0.63 -1.15 -5.09
C LEU A 134 1.02 -0.76 -6.52
N THR A 135 0.72 -1.60 -7.51
CA THR A 135 1.08 -1.37 -8.91
C THR A 135 0.10 -0.52 -9.69
N GLY A 136 -1.19 -0.51 -9.32
CA GLY A 136 -2.24 0.15 -10.12
C GLY A 136 -3.29 0.93 -9.33
N GLY A 137 -3.30 0.84 -7.98
CA GLY A 137 -4.31 1.50 -7.16
C GLY A 137 -4.17 3.03 -7.12
N TYR A 138 -5.20 3.68 -6.63
CA TYR A 138 -5.25 5.14 -6.48
C TYR A 138 -4.69 5.58 -5.14
N LEU A 139 -3.51 6.22 -5.14
CA LEU A 139 -2.89 6.76 -3.94
C LEU A 139 -3.66 7.98 -3.42
N ARG A 140 -4.30 7.86 -2.26
CA ARG A 140 -5.05 8.93 -1.59
C ARG A 140 -4.15 9.81 -0.75
N SER A 141 -3.30 9.19 0.07
CA SER A 141 -2.41 9.91 0.98
C SER A 141 -1.19 9.06 1.35
N GLY A 142 -0.16 9.73 1.81
CA GLY A 142 1.00 9.13 2.45
C GLY A 142 1.39 9.93 3.69
N VAL A 143 1.68 9.26 4.79
CA VAL A 143 2.09 9.86 6.06
C VAL A 143 3.29 9.11 6.61
N GLN A 144 4.28 9.84 7.15
CA GLN A 144 5.39 9.23 7.87
C GLN A 144 4.95 8.89 9.29
N GLU A 145 4.94 7.61 9.64
CA GLU A 145 4.65 7.09 10.98
C GLU A 145 5.90 6.45 11.57
N ALA A 146 6.61 7.19 12.42
CA ALA A 146 7.93 6.77 12.91
C ALA A 146 8.88 6.39 11.76
N GLU A 147 9.34 5.13 11.73
CA GLU A 147 10.24 4.63 10.68
C GLU A 147 9.49 4.10 9.44
N LEU A 148 8.16 4.09 9.45
CA LEU A 148 7.34 3.51 8.39
C LEU A 148 6.69 4.62 7.55
N LEU A 149 6.60 4.40 6.26
CA LEU A 149 5.75 5.18 5.36
C LEU A 149 4.38 4.51 5.26
N HIS A 150 3.36 5.14 5.83
CA HIS A 150 1.98 4.69 5.73
C HIS A 150 1.31 5.30 4.51
N LEU A 151 0.79 4.46 3.63
CA LEU A 151 0.08 4.81 2.42
C LEU A 151 -1.38 4.39 2.53
N GLN A 152 -2.29 5.25 2.07
CA GLN A 152 -3.69 4.91 1.87
C GLN A 152 -3.95 4.84 0.36
N ILE A 153 -4.41 3.68 -0.10
CA ILE A 153 -4.57 3.41 -1.53
C ILE A 153 -5.94 2.76 -1.76
N ASP A 154 -6.73 3.28 -2.69
CA ASP A 154 -7.96 2.61 -3.14
C ASP A 154 -7.64 1.67 -4.30
N ASP A 155 -8.29 0.50 -4.35
CA ASP A 155 -8.09 -0.49 -5.42
C ASP A 155 -8.76 -0.08 -6.74
N SER A 156 -9.77 0.77 -6.67
CA SER A 156 -10.53 1.28 -7.84
C SER A 156 -11.10 2.67 -7.58
N TYR A 157 -11.78 3.24 -8.58
CA TYR A 157 -12.51 4.52 -8.48
C TYR A 157 -14.00 4.31 -8.23
N GLU A 158 -14.44 3.11 -7.90
CA GLU A 158 -15.85 2.79 -7.69
C GLU A 158 -16.30 3.17 -6.27
N ASP A 159 -17.61 3.41 -6.08
CA ASP A 159 -18.19 3.81 -4.79
C ASP A 159 -17.99 2.80 -3.66
N HIS A 160 -17.70 1.54 -4.01
CA HIS A 160 -17.44 0.45 -3.07
C HIS A 160 -16.00 -0.08 -3.18
N ALA A 161 -15.06 0.78 -3.55
CA ALA A 161 -13.64 0.44 -3.60
C ALA A 161 -13.15 -0.12 -2.26
N LEU A 162 -12.25 -1.09 -2.33
CA LEU A 162 -11.49 -1.51 -1.17
C LEU A 162 -10.40 -0.48 -0.90
N GLN A 163 -10.26 -0.07 0.34
CA GLN A 163 -9.15 0.74 0.78
C GLN A 163 -8.06 -0.17 1.36
N LEU A 164 -6.83 0.05 0.96
CA LEU A 164 -5.67 -0.57 1.56
C LEU A 164 -4.85 0.48 2.30
N ASP A 165 -4.64 0.24 3.58
CA ASP A 165 -3.60 0.89 4.34
C ASP A 165 -2.34 0.02 4.23
N VAL A 166 -1.22 0.60 3.76
CA VAL A 166 0.03 -0.13 3.53
C VAL A 166 1.17 0.58 4.23
N TRP A 167 1.91 -0.14 5.05
CA TRP A 167 3.13 0.36 5.70
C TRP A 167 4.35 -0.17 4.99
N LEU A 168 5.19 0.77 4.54
CA LEU A 168 6.48 0.47 3.94
C LEU A 168 7.58 0.68 4.99
N GLY A 169 8.46 -0.29 5.12
CA GLY A 169 9.62 -0.27 6.00
C GLY A 169 10.91 0.08 5.27
N ALA A 170 12.00 -0.52 5.70
CA ALA A 170 13.31 -0.29 5.12
C ALA A 170 13.35 -0.57 3.61
N GLY A 171 13.94 0.34 2.85
CA GLY A 171 14.00 0.25 1.39
C GLY A 171 12.68 0.50 0.68
N ASP A 172 11.68 1.08 1.37
CA ASP A 172 10.32 1.32 0.89
C ASP A 172 9.59 0.03 0.48
N LEU A 173 9.89 -1.10 1.14
CA LEU A 173 9.24 -2.38 0.89
C LEU A 173 8.05 -2.58 1.85
N PRO A 174 6.95 -3.23 1.42
CA PRO A 174 5.80 -3.46 2.26
C PRO A 174 6.15 -4.43 3.40
N VAL A 175 5.75 -4.06 4.64
CA VAL A 175 5.90 -4.87 5.86
C VAL A 175 4.56 -5.19 6.50
N ARG A 176 3.54 -4.40 6.22
CA ARG A 176 2.17 -4.60 6.72
C ARG A 176 1.18 -4.01 5.73
N SER A 177 0.00 -4.61 5.66
CA SER A 177 -1.16 -4.01 5.00
C SER A 177 -2.44 -4.36 5.76
N GLU A 178 -3.43 -3.49 5.68
CA GLU A 178 -4.79 -3.72 6.13
C GLU A 178 -5.74 -3.47 4.96
N VAL A 179 -6.70 -4.35 4.78
CA VAL A 179 -7.77 -4.18 3.80
C VAL A 179 -9.02 -3.73 4.53
N LEU A 180 -9.55 -2.59 4.10
CA LEU A 180 -10.76 -2.02 4.65
C LEU A 180 -11.87 -2.03 3.61
N PHE A 181 -13.09 -2.34 4.07
CA PHE A 181 -14.31 -2.21 3.30
C PHE A 181 -15.30 -1.38 4.11
N GLN A 182 -15.80 -0.27 3.55
CA GLN A 182 -16.68 0.67 4.24
C GLN A 182 -16.12 1.11 5.62
N ASN A 183 -14.85 1.48 5.65
CA ASN A 183 -14.09 1.87 6.85
C ASN A 183 -13.96 0.78 7.93
N ARG A 184 -14.34 -0.46 7.65
CA ARG A 184 -14.12 -1.61 8.54
C ARG A 184 -12.95 -2.42 8.03
N ARG A 185 -11.95 -2.64 8.88
CA ARG A 185 -10.84 -3.56 8.59
C ARG A 185 -11.38 -4.99 8.56
N ILE A 186 -11.15 -5.67 7.44
CA ILE A 186 -11.58 -7.04 7.20
C ILE A 186 -10.41 -8.02 7.14
N LEU A 187 -9.22 -7.56 6.67
CA LEU A 187 -8.03 -8.37 6.58
C LEU A 187 -6.82 -7.58 7.09
N THR A 188 -5.89 -8.29 7.72
CA THR A 188 -4.56 -7.79 8.05
C THR A 188 -3.51 -8.71 7.43
N LEU A 189 -2.49 -8.14 6.80
CA LEU A 189 -1.36 -8.82 6.22
C LEU A 189 -0.08 -8.38 6.93
N LEU A 190 0.69 -9.32 7.44
CA LEU A 190 2.08 -9.10 7.85
C LEU A 190 2.97 -9.66 6.74
N VAL A 191 3.83 -8.82 6.17
CA VAL A 191 4.64 -9.15 5.00
C VAL A 191 6.10 -9.26 5.42
N GLU A 192 6.73 -10.33 5.04
CA GLU A 192 8.13 -10.64 5.34
C GLU A 192 8.88 -11.07 4.08
N ASN A 193 10.19 -10.94 4.09
CA ASN A 193 11.07 -11.40 3.02
C ASN A 193 10.70 -10.87 1.63
N PHE A 194 10.17 -9.64 1.55
CA PHE A 194 9.76 -9.06 0.27
C PHE A 194 10.98 -8.76 -0.60
N GLN A 195 10.99 -9.33 -1.82
CA GLN A 195 12.05 -9.15 -2.80
C GLN A 195 11.45 -8.89 -4.18
N ILE A 196 11.95 -7.84 -4.84
CA ILE A 196 11.65 -7.52 -6.25
C ILE A 196 12.65 -8.30 -7.11
N LEU A 197 12.18 -8.99 -8.17
CA LEU A 197 12.98 -9.92 -9.00
C LEU A 197 13.58 -9.24 -10.23
#